data_0c3249f842ab437d3a70598a6fd839e8
#
_entry.id   0c3249f842ab437d3a70598a6fd839e8
#
_cell.length_a   1.000
_cell.length_b   1.000
_cell.length_c   1.000
_cell.angle_alpha   90.00
_cell.angle_beta   90.00
_cell.angle_gamma   90.00
#
_symmetry.space_group_name_H-M   'P 1'
#
loop_
_entity.id
_entity.type
_entity.pdbx_description
1 polymer ?
#
loop_
_entity_poly.entity_id
_entity_poly.type
_entity_poly.pdbx_seq_one_letter_code
_entity_poly.pdbx_strand_id
1 'polypeptide(L)'
;LFLIGSGSFFSLRRQLKNRRWLHWLFLAIIVLMLLAVNGINAGIGFIARDLTNALVEKQEDGFYRILGIYACCFAVALPIRVSQIFFTYKLGIIWREWLSKSLVKDYMTNKAYYQLNPNDEEQTDVDNPDQRITDDTRAFTGQSLSFTLGIFDALLTFSLNILILWSISTTLTFSLFGYAAFATSILLI
;
A
#
# COMPACT_ATOMS: atom_id res chain seq x y z
N LEU A 1 18.20 44.55 -7.05
CA LEU A 1 18.05 43.13 -7.47
C LEU A 1 17.66 42.17 -6.31
N PHE A 2 17.27 42.69 -5.13
CA PHE A 2 17.00 41.88 -3.92
C PHE A 2 15.51 41.82 -3.50
N LEU A 3 14.58 42.33 -4.30
CA LEU A 3 13.15 42.43 -3.93
C LEU A 3 12.20 41.44 -4.65
N ILE A 4 12.72 40.53 -5.49
CA ILE A 4 11.88 39.57 -6.22
C ILE A 4 11.70 38.25 -5.46
N GLY A 5 12.46 38.01 -4.38
CA GLY A 5 12.47 36.71 -3.67
C GLY A 5 11.37 36.49 -2.63
N SER A 6 10.81 37.55 -2.03
CA SER A 6 9.90 37.34 -0.88
C SER A 6 8.45 37.02 -1.27
N GLY A 7 7.95 37.51 -2.38
CA GLY A 7 6.58 37.24 -2.85
C GLY A 7 6.37 35.82 -3.34
N SER A 8 7.37 35.25 -4.02
CA SER A 8 7.32 33.86 -4.51
C SER A 8 7.42 32.84 -3.37
N PHE A 9 8.18 33.14 -2.31
CA PHE A 9 8.31 32.28 -1.15
C PHE A 9 7.01 32.23 -0.32
N PHE A 10 6.28 33.31 -0.18
CA PHE A 10 4.98 33.35 0.50
C PHE A 10 3.88 32.68 -0.31
N SER A 11 3.90 32.77 -1.64
CA SER A 11 2.97 32.08 -2.52
C SER A 11 3.20 30.57 -2.54
N LEU A 12 4.47 30.12 -2.51
CA LEU A 12 4.84 28.73 -2.37
C LEU A 12 4.42 28.13 -1.01
N ARG A 13 4.57 28.89 0.07
CA ARG A 13 4.11 28.49 1.41
C ARG A 13 2.59 28.34 1.50
N ARG A 14 1.86 29.22 0.81
CA ARG A 14 0.40 29.17 0.71
C ARG A 14 -0.08 28.01 -0.16
N GLN A 15 0.63 27.70 -1.25
CA GLN A 15 0.37 26.52 -2.08
C GLN A 15 0.72 25.20 -1.37
N LEU A 16 1.78 25.17 -0.56
CA LEU A 16 2.16 23.99 0.22
C LEU A 16 1.18 23.73 1.39
N LYS A 17 0.62 24.78 1.99
CA LYS A 17 -0.42 24.63 3.03
C LYS A 17 -1.72 24.07 2.46
N ASN A 18 -2.03 24.40 1.20
CA ASN A 18 -3.24 23.90 0.52
C ASN A 18 -3.07 22.49 -0.05
N ARG A 19 -1.83 21.94 -0.07
CA ARG A 19 -1.52 20.59 -0.58
C ARG A 19 -1.58 19.50 0.48
N ARG A 20 -1.79 19.80 1.77
CA ARG A 20 -1.88 18.76 2.83
C ARG A 20 -3.01 17.77 2.58
N TRP A 21 -4.15 18.23 2.08
CA TRP A 21 -5.27 17.36 1.74
C TRP A 21 -4.96 16.44 0.55
N LEU A 22 -4.03 16.84 -0.34
CA LEU A 22 -3.61 16.04 -1.48
C LEU A 22 -2.95 14.72 -1.04
N HIS A 23 -2.13 14.76 0.01
CA HIS A 23 -1.48 13.55 0.56
C HIS A 23 -2.53 12.57 1.11
N TRP A 24 -3.52 13.09 1.83
CA TRP A 24 -4.63 12.29 2.34
C TRP A 24 -5.50 11.73 1.21
N LEU A 25 -5.70 12.51 0.16
CA LEU A 25 -6.44 12.08 -1.02
C LEU A 25 -5.71 10.94 -1.76
N PHE A 26 -4.39 11.06 -1.97
CA PHE A 26 -3.60 9.98 -2.55
C PHE A 26 -3.63 8.72 -1.68
N LEU A 27 -3.49 8.87 -0.37
CA LEU A 27 -3.59 7.75 0.56
C LEU A 27 -4.97 7.09 0.49
N ALA A 28 -6.03 7.87 0.50
CA ALA A 28 -7.40 7.35 0.38
C ALA A 28 -7.62 6.60 -0.94
N ILE A 29 -7.13 7.13 -2.06
CA ILE A 29 -7.19 6.46 -3.37
C ILE A 29 -6.43 5.12 -3.33
N ILE A 30 -5.24 5.09 -2.75
CA ILE A 30 -4.44 3.86 -2.65
C ILE A 30 -5.16 2.83 -1.79
N VAL A 31 -5.72 3.21 -0.64
CA VAL A 31 -6.48 2.32 0.24
C VAL A 31 -7.74 1.79 -0.47
N LEU A 32 -8.46 2.65 -1.20
CA LEU A 32 -9.62 2.25 -1.96
C LEU A 32 -9.27 1.26 -3.08
N MET A 33 -8.15 1.50 -3.79
CA MET A 33 -7.65 0.56 -4.80
C MET A 33 -7.21 -0.77 -4.18
N LEU A 34 -6.61 -0.73 -3.00
CA LEU A 34 -6.19 -1.91 -2.24
C LEU A 34 -7.41 -2.75 -1.83
N LEU A 35 -8.48 -2.11 -1.37
CA LEU A 35 -9.76 -2.77 -1.09
C LEU A 35 -10.36 -3.39 -2.36
N ALA A 36 -10.34 -2.67 -3.49
CA ALA A 36 -10.87 -3.16 -4.75
C ALA A 36 -10.08 -4.40 -5.24
N VAL A 37 -8.76 -4.35 -5.21
CA VAL A 37 -7.90 -5.49 -5.60
C VAL A 37 -8.15 -6.70 -4.73
N ASN A 38 -8.23 -6.52 -3.40
CA ASN A 38 -8.51 -7.62 -2.47
C ASN A 38 -9.92 -8.20 -2.67
N GLY A 39 -10.92 -7.36 -2.93
CA GLY A 39 -12.27 -7.80 -3.26
C GLY A 39 -12.33 -8.60 -4.57
N ILE A 40 -11.64 -8.15 -5.61
CA ILE A 40 -11.53 -8.88 -6.88
C ILE A 40 -10.82 -10.22 -6.67
N ASN A 41 -9.72 -10.27 -5.92
CA ASN A 41 -8.99 -11.50 -5.63
C ASN A 41 -9.86 -12.52 -4.89
N ALA A 42 -10.67 -12.08 -3.92
CA ALA A 42 -11.63 -12.92 -3.24
C ALA A 42 -12.68 -13.48 -4.24
N GLY A 43 -13.21 -12.62 -5.13
CA GLY A 43 -14.15 -13.03 -6.20
C GLY A 43 -13.52 -14.04 -7.17
N ILE A 44 -12.28 -13.82 -7.57
CA ILE A 44 -11.51 -14.74 -8.43
C ILE A 44 -11.40 -16.14 -7.79
N GLY A 45 -11.23 -16.20 -6.46
CA GLY A 45 -11.19 -17.48 -5.73
C GLY A 45 -12.48 -18.30 -5.90
N PHE A 46 -13.66 -17.67 -5.83
CA PHE A 46 -14.94 -18.33 -6.07
C PHE A 46 -15.10 -18.77 -7.54
N ILE A 47 -14.73 -17.92 -8.49
CA ILE A 47 -14.79 -18.25 -9.92
C ILE A 47 -13.84 -19.39 -10.26
N ALA A 48 -12.64 -19.43 -9.67
CA ALA A 48 -11.68 -20.51 -9.86
C ALA A 48 -12.21 -21.86 -9.35
N ARG A 49 -12.93 -21.85 -8.21
CA ARG A 49 -13.62 -23.05 -7.71
C ARG A 49 -14.67 -23.55 -8.70
N ASP A 50 -15.51 -22.61 -9.19
CA ASP A 50 -16.59 -22.99 -10.12
C ASP A 50 -16.02 -23.48 -11.47
N LEU A 51 -14.90 -22.91 -11.93
CA LEU A 51 -14.15 -23.37 -13.10
C LEU A 51 -13.64 -24.80 -12.91
N THR A 52 -13.08 -25.10 -11.73
CA THR A 52 -12.60 -26.44 -11.40
C THR A 52 -13.75 -27.44 -11.35
N ASN A 53 -14.88 -27.07 -10.76
CA ASN A 53 -16.08 -27.93 -10.70
C ASN A 53 -16.62 -28.24 -12.11
N ALA A 54 -16.74 -27.21 -12.98
CA ALA A 54 -17.17 -27.40 -14.36
C ALA A 54 -16.25 -28.34 -15.16
N LEU A 55 -14.93 -28.30 -14.86
CA LEU A 55 -13.95 -29.19 -15.47
C LEU A 55 -14.13 -30.66 -14.98
N VAL A 56 -14.34 -30.83 -13.67
CA VAL A 56 -14.56 -32.17 -13.07
C VAL A 56 -15.86 -32.79 -13.58
N GLU A 57 -16.92 -32.01 -13.71
CA GLU A 57 -18.23 -32.41 -14.20
C GLU A 57 -18.29 -32.56 -15.74
N LYS A 58 -17.18 -32.26 -16.45
CA LYS A 58 -17.06 -32.30 -17.93
C LYS A 58 -18.14 -31.47 -18.66
N GLN A 59 -18.55 -30.36 -18.07
CA GLN A 59 -19.51 -29.42 -18.66
C GLN A 59 -18.80 -28.42 -19.59
N GLU A 60 -18.69 -28.76 -20.88
CA GLU A 60 -17.95 -27.92 -21.86
C GLU A 60 -18.49 -26.49 -21.95
N ASP A 61 -19.79 -26.32 -22.11
CA ASP A 61 -20.41 -24.97 -22.22
C ASP A 61 -20.26 -24.13 -20.95
N GLY A 62 -20.40 -24.78 -19.78
CA GLY A 62 -20.17 -24.17 -18.47
C GLY A 62 -18.74 -23.70 -18.29
N PHE A 63 -17.79 -24.53 -18.68
CA PHE A 63 -16.37 -24.25 -18.58
C PHE A 63 -15.96 -23.01 -19.40
N TYR A 64 -16.32 -22.91 -20.68
CA TYR A 64 -15.95 -21.77 -21.52
C TYR A 64 -16.59 -20.45 -21.05
N ARG A 65 -17.82 -20.53 -20.54
CA ARG A 65 -18.49 -19.35 -19.98
C ARG A 65 -17.76 -18.83 -18.73
N ILE A 66 -17.42 -19.72 -17.78
CA ILE A 66 -16.71 -19.36 -16.54
C ILE A 66 -15.30 -18.87 -16.87
N LEU A 67 -14.62 -19.51 -17.82
CA LEU A 67 -13.31 -19.09 -18.31
C LEU A 67 -13.34 -17.65 -18.86
N GLY A 68 -14.38 -17.29 -19.60
CA GLY A 68 -14.58 -15.92 -20.10
C GLY A 68 -14.75 -14.92 -18.95
N ILE A 69 -15.54 -15.24 -17.93
CA ILE A 69 -15.72 -14.41 -16.74
C ILE A 69 -14.39 -14.24 -16.00
N TYR A 70 -13.64 -15.33 -15.83
CA TYR A 70 -12.32 -15.34 -15.22
C TYR A 70 -11.34 -14.40 -15.94
N ALA A 71 -11.28 -14.49 -17.26
CA ALA A 71 -10.45 -13.61 -18.08
C ALA A 71 -10.88 -12.14 -17.97
N CYS A 72 -12.18 -11.84 -17.94
CA CYS A 72 -12.69 -10.48 -17.74
C CYS A 72 -12.29 -9.93 -16.35
N CYS A 73 -12.36 -10.74 -15.29
CA CYS A 73 -11.92 -10.32 -13.96
C CYS A 73 -10.43 -9.93 -13.94
N PHE A 74 -9.57 -10.70 -14.61
CA PHE A 74 -8.16 -10.34 -14.76
C PHE A 74 -7.95 -9.06 -15.57
N ALA A 75 -8.69 -8.91 -16.68
CA ALA A 75 -8.61 -7.71 -17.49
C ALA A 75 -8.97 -6.44 -16.72
N VAL A 76 -9.86 -6.53 -15.72
CA VAL A 76 -10.20 -5.41 -14.83
C VAL A 76 -9.20 -5.27 -13.68
N ALA A 77 -8.74 -6.38 -13.09
CA ALA A 77 -7.81 -6.36 -11.96
C ALA A 77 -6.45 -5.75 -12.31
N LEU A 78 -5.91 -6.07 -13.50
CA LEU A 78 -4.59 -5.62 -13.94
C LEU A 78 -4.45 -4.09 -13.98
N PRO A 79 -5.34 -3.32 -14.64
CA PRO A 79 -5.22 -1.86 -14.67
C PRO A 79 -5.39 -1.23 -13.29
N ILE A 80 -6.23 -1.80 -12.42
CA ILE A 80 -6.38 -1.32 -11.03
C ILE A 80 -5.07 -1.52 -10.27
N ARG A 81 -4.44 -2.70 -10.42
CA ARG A 81 -3.15 -2.99 -9.76
C ARG A 81 -2.03 -2.09 -10.27
N VAL A 82 -1.92 -1.89 -11.57
CA VAL A 82 -0.93 -0.99 -12.17
C VAL A 82 -1.14 0.45 -11.69
N SER A 83 -2.39 0.91 -11.65
CA SER A 83 -2.73 2.24 -11.14
C SER A 83 -2.37 2.38 -9.65
N GLN A 84 -2.63 1.37 -8.82
CA GLN A 84 -2.24 1.35 -7.40
C GLN A 84 -0.73 1.52 -7.23
N ILE A 85 0.07 0.77 -8.00
CA ILE A 85 1.53 0.87 -8.00
C ILE A 85 1.97 2.30 -8.37
N PHE A 86 1.39 2.86 -9.44
CA PHE A 86 1.70 4.22 -9.87
C PHE A 86 1.41 5.27 -8.79
N PHE A 87 0.23 5.23 -8.15
CA PHE A 87 -0.12 6.16 -7.08
C PHE A 87 0.75 5.98 -5.84
N THR A 88 1.14 4.76 -5.52
CA THR A 88 2.07 4.47 -4.41
C THR A 88 3.44 5.09 -4.66
N TYR A 89 4.02 4.91 -5.84
CA TYR A 89 5.28 5.56 -6.19
C TYR A 89 5.18 7.08 -6.16
N LYS A 90 4.09 7.63 -6.67
CA LYS A 90 3.88 9.08 -6.68
C LYS A 90 3.78 9.65 -5.26
N LEU A 91 3.08 8.97 -4.36
CA LEU A 91 3.03 9.34 -2.94
C LEU A 91 4.41 9.27 -2.29
N GLY A 92 5.20 8.23 -2.58
CA GLY A 92 6.58 8.08 -2.09
C GLY A 92 7.48 9.25 -2.52
N ILE A 93 7.37 9.69 -3.78
CA ILE A 93 8.12 10.86 -4.28
C ILE A 93 7.71 12.14 -3.53
N ILE A 94 6.42 12.35 -3.29
CA ILE A 94 5.91 13.53 -2.59
C ILE A 94 6.40 13.54 -1.13
N TRP A 95 6.39 12.39 -0.46
CA TRP A 95 6.90 12.26 0.91
C TRP A 95 8.40 12.50 0.97
N ARG A 96 9.15 11.92 0.03
CA ARG A 96 10.58 12.14 -0.10
C ARG A 96 10.91 13.62 -0.30
N GLU A 97 10.21 14.30 -1.21
CA GLU A 97 10.40 15.73 -1.45
C GLU A 97 10.17 16.56 -0.19
N TRP A 98 9.11 16.25 0.56
CA TRP A 98 8.81 16.94 1.81
C TRP A 98 9.89 16.69 2.87
N LEU A 99 10.29 15.45 3.08
CA LEU A 99 11.29 15.07 4.08
C LEU A 99 12.67 15.63 3.73
N SER A 100 13.13 15.49 2.49
CA SER A 100 14.40 16.05 2.04
C SER A 100 14.45 17.57 2.20
N LYS A 101 13.38 18.28 1.85
CA LYS A 101 13.30 19.73 2.06
C LYS A 101 13.37 20.13 3.53
N SER A 102 12.77 19.35 4.41
CA SER A 102 12.85 19.59 5.86
C SER A 102 14.27 19.40 6.38
N LEU A 103 14.89 18.26 6.02
CA LEU A 103 16.26 17.94 6.45
C LEU A 103 17.30 18.92 5.90
N VAL A 104 17.20 19.28 4.61
CA VAL A 104 18.09 20.30 4.03
C VAL A 104 17.93 21.65 4.73
N LYS A 105 16.70 22.04 5.07
CA LYS A 105 16.47 23.26 5.82
C LYS A 105 17.15 23.22 7.20
N ASP A 106 17.00 22.10 7.91
CA ASP A 106 17.59 21.92 9.24
C ASP A 106 19.12 21.88 9.17
N TYR A 107 19.68 21.22 8.16
CA TYR A 107 21.10 21.16 7.87
C TYR A 107 21.71 22.55 7.58
N MET A 108 20.98 23.43 6.87
CA MET A 108 21.40 24.79 6.59
C MET A 108 21.14 25.77 7.73
N THR A 109 20.31 25.40 8.71
CA THR A 109 19.96 26.27 9.84
C THR A 109 21.05 26.12 10.92
N ASN A 110 21.35 27.22 11.63
CA ASN A 110 22.32 27.24 12.73
C ASN A 110 23.74 26.78 12.38
N LYS A 111 24.11 26.85 11.09
CA LYS A 111 25.43 26.39 10.59
C LYS A 111 25.73 24.92 10.89
N ALA A 112 24.70 24.06 10.93
CA ALA A 112 24.88 22.63 11.19
C ALA A 112 25.83 21.97 10.16
N TYR A 113 25.80 22.41 8.90
CA TYR A 113 26.74 21.99 7.88
C TYR A 113 28.20 22.25 8.24
N TYR A 114 28.51 23.26 9.06
CA TYR A 114 29.86 23.57 9.51
C TYR A 114 30.26 22.67 10.71
N GLN A 115 29.33 22.39 11.60
CA GLN A 115 29.55 21.52 12.76
C GLN A 115 29.69 20.04 12.37
N LEU A 116 29.08 19.65 11.26
CA LEU A 116 29.16 18.29 10.69
C LEU A 116 30.22 18.20 9.59
N ASN A 117 31.33 18.97 9.71
CA ASN A 117 32.39 18.96 8.71
C ASN A 117 33.13 17.62 8.69
N PRO A 118 33.16 16.89 7.57
CA PRO A 118 33.78 15.56 7.49
C PRO A 118 35.31 15.57 7.68
N ASN A 119 35.96 16.75 7.72
CA ASN A 119 37.39 16.86 7.95
C ASN A 119 37.80 16.92 9.44
N ASP A 120 36.86 16.99 10.35
CA ASP A 120 37.13 16.88 11.79
C ASP A 120 36.93 15.42 12.25
N GLU A 121 37.99 14.62 12.09
CA GLU A 121 38.03 13.17 12.43
C GLU A 121 37.68 12.86 13.91
N GLU A 122 37.68 13.87 14.79
CA GLU A 122 37.45 13.67 16.23
C GLU A 122 36.01 13.89 16.73
N GLN A 123 35.08 14.43 15.92
CA GLN A 123 33.79 14.89 16.46
C GLN A 123 32.53 14.45 15.71
N THR A 124 32.60 13.85 14.54
CA THR A 124 31.38 13.50 13.81
C THR A 124 31.28 12.04 13.42
N ASP A 125 30.36 11.36 14.09
CA ASP A 125 29.96 9.97 13.80
C ASP A 125 29.12 9.87 12.51
N VAL A 126 29.00 10.96 11.75
CA VAL A 126 28.17 11.04 10.54
C VAL A 126 29.05 11.29 9.32
N ASP A 127 29.32 10.23 8.59
CA ASP A 127 30.00 10.29 7.30
C ASP A 127 29.07 10.81 6.20
N ASN A 128 29.55 11.79 5.41
CA ASN A 128 28.84 12.37 4.25
C ASN A 128 27.36 12.76 4.49
N PRO A 129 27.05 13.79 5.30
CA PRO A 129 25.68 14.14 5.67
C PRO A 129 24.78 14.48 4.47
N ASP A 130 25.30 15.04 3.41
CA ASP A 130 24.62 15.39 2.17
C ASP A 130 24.15 14.13 1.41
N GLN A 131 25.00 13.10 1.34
CA GLN A 131 24.64 11.81 0.76
C GLN A 131 23.57 11.10 1.60
N ARG A 132 23.70 11.12 2.93
CA ARG A 132 22.68 10.54 3.84
C ARG A 132 21.33 11.23 3.70
N ILE A 133 21.28 12.55 3.62
CA ILE A 133 20.03 13.29 3.38
C ILE A 133 19.37 12.84 2.07
N THR A 134 20.15 12.45 1.06
CA THR A 134 19.63 12.04 -0.25
C THR A 134 19.22 10.56 -0.26
N ASP A 135 20.11 9.68 0.15
CA ASP A 135 19.97 8.23 -0.02
C ASP A 135 19.12 7.60 1.11
N ASP A 136 19.39 7.98 2.36
CA ASP A 136 18.65 7.45 3.50
C ASP A 136 17.19 7.92 3.47
N THR A 137 16.95 9.18 3.08
CA THR A 137 15.58 9.69 2.90
C THR A 137 14.83 8.93 1.81
N ARG A 138 15.51 8.58 0.71
CA ARG A 138 14.92 7.78 -0.36
C ARG A 138 14.57 6.38 0.12
N ALA A 139 15.50 5.71 0.79
CA ALA A 139 15.30 4.37 1.32
C ALA A 139 14.20 4.36 2.39
N PHE A 140 14.26 5.28 3.35
CA PHE A 140 13.31 5.40 4.44
C PHE A 140 11.88 5.62 3.94
N THR A 141 11.67 6.60 3.06
CA THR A 141 10.31 6.90 2.56
C THR A 141 9.73 5.75 1.75
N GLY A 142 10.55 5.10 0.90
CA GLY A 142 10.12 3.95 0.12
C GLY A 142 9.78 2.74 0.98
N GLN A 143 10.66 2.38 1.91
CA GLN A 143 10.48 1.22 2.80
C GLN A 143 9.33 1.42 3.78
N SER A 144 9.22 2.61 4.39
CA SER A 144 8.13 2.92 5.33
C SER A 144 6.76 2.85 4.66
N LEU A 145 6.65 3.38 3.43
CA LEU A 145 5.42 3.33 2.68
C LEU A 145 5.06 1.89 2.28
N SER A 146 6.02 1.14 1.75
CA SER A 146 5.83 -0.27 1.38
C SER A 146 5.45 -1.13 2.58
N PHE A 147 6.11 -0.93 3.72
CA PHE A 147 5.82 -1.65 4.95
C PHE A 147 4.41 -1.35 5.48
N THR A 148 4.05 -0.07 5.53
CA THR A 148 2.73 0.35 6.00
C THR A 148 1.62 -0.20 5.11
N LEU A 149 1.74 -0.06 3.78
CA LEU A 149 0.76 -0.59 2.85
C LEU A 149 0.73 -2.11 2.86
N GLY A 150 1.88 -2.78 3.05
CA GLY A 150 1.97 -4.23 3.19
C GLY A 150 1.22 -4.75 4.42
N ILE A 151 1.32 -4.08 5.57
CA ILE A 151 0.53 -4.43 6.77
C ILE A 151 -0.97 -4.28 6.49
N PHE A 152 -1.39 -3.16 5.88
CA PHE A 152 -2.79 -2.97 5.53
C PHE A 152 -3.30 -4.04 4.57
N ASP A 153 -2.53 -4.39 3.55
CA ASP A 153 -2.87 -5.45 2.60
C ASP A 153 -3.00 -6.82 3.28
N ALA A 154 -2.05 -7.16 4.15
CA ALA A 154 -2.07 -8.40 4.92
C ALA A 154 -3.29 -8.49 5.84
N LEU A 155 -3.62 -7.42 6.55
CA LEU A 155 -4.80 -7.37 7.43
C LEU A 155 -6.10 -7.48 6.64
N LEU A 156 -6.23 -6.82 5.50
CA LEU A 156 -7.40 -6.91 4.64
C LEU A 156 -7.56 -8.32 4.07
N THR A 157 -6.48 -8.90 3.53
CA THR A 157 -6.46 -10.26 2.98
C THR A 157 -6.83 -11.28 4.07
N PHE A 158 -6.25 -11.14 5.26
CA PHE A 158 -6.55 -12.02 6.39
C PHE A 158 -8.03 -11.93 6.80
N SER A 159 -8.56 -10.70 6.93
CA SER A 159 -9.95 -10.48 7.30
C SER A 159 -10.93 -11.07 6.27
N LEU A 160 -10.65 -10.87 4.97
CA LEU A 160 -11.47 -11.43 3.90
C LEU A 160 -11.42 -12.96 3.90
N ASN A 161 -10.25 -13.57 4.09
CA ASN A 161 -10.13 -15.02 4.16
C ASN A 161 -10.88 -15.61 5.38
N ILE A 162 -10.83 -14.93 6.53
CA ILE A 162 -11.64 -15.34 7.69
C ILE A 162 -13.13 -15.29 7.36
N LEU A 163 -13.62 -14.21 6.73
CA LEU A 163 -15.01 -14.08 6.35
C LEU A 163 -15.44 -15.18 5.36
N ILE A 164 -14.59 -15.51 4.38
CA ILE A 164 -14.85 -16.60 3.44
C ILE A 164 -14.91 -17.95 4.17
N LEU A 165 -13.90 -18.23 5.01
CA LEU A 165 -13.89 -19.47 5.80
C LEU A 165 -15.12 -19.57 6.71
N TRP A 166 -15.48 -18.46 7.34
CA TRP A 166 -16.69 -18.38 8.18
C TRP A 166 -17.96 -18.72 7.40
N SER A 167 -18.11 -18.14 6.21
CA SER A 167 -19.28 -18.38 5.35
C SER A 167 -19.39 -19.85 4.90
N ILE A 168 -18.25 -20.54 4.74
CA ILE A 168 -18.20 -21.96 4.32
C ILE A 168 -18.31 -22.90 5.53
N SER A 169 -17.81 -22.48 6.71
CA SER A 169 -17.74 -23.36 7.89
C SER A 169 -19.09 -23.78 8.45
N THR A 170 -20.16 -23.05 8.14
CA THR A 170 -21.52 -23.41 8.53
C THR A 170 -21.98 -24.74 7.93
N THR A 171 -21.30 -25.23 6.90
CA THR A 171 -21.61 -26.48 6.20
C THR A 171 -20.63 -27.63 6.52
N LEU A 172 -19.55 -27.33 7.26
CA LEU A 172 -18.51 -28.32 7.56
C LEU A 172 -18.62 -28.82 9.01
N THR A 173 -18.81 -30.12 9.17
CA THR A 173 -18.68 -30.79 10.46
C THR A 173 -17.26 -31.37 10.58
N PHE A 174 -16.50 -30.89 11.55
CA PHE A 174 -15.19 -31.49 11.87
C PHE A 174 -15.36 -32.56 12.94
N SER A 175 -14.97 -33.79 12.64
CA SER A 175 -14.79 -34.84 13.64
C SER A 175 -13.34 -34.83 14.11
N LEU A 176 -13.08 -34.23 15.27
CA LEU A 176 -11.77 -34.23 15.91
C LEU A 176 -11.85 -35.20 17.11
N PHE A 177 -11.00 -36.24 17.15
CA PHE A 177 -10.93 -37.22 18.23
C PHE A 177 -12.27 -37.92 18.55
N GLY A 178 -13.10 -38.21 17.53
CA GLY A 178 -14.35 -38.92 17.73
C GLY A 178 -15.52 -38.07 18.28
N TYR A 179 -15.29 -36.79 18.53
CA TYR A 179 -16.34 -35.83 18.83
C TYR A 179 -16.65 -35.01 17.59
N ALA A 180 -17.92 -34.97 17.18
CA ALA A 180 -18.38 -34.05 16.13
C ALA A 180 -18.37 -32.64 16.70
N ALA A 181 -17.30 -31.91 16.42
CA ALA A 181 -17.29 -30.47 16.66
C ALA A 181 -18.11 -29.82 15.55
N PHE A 182 -19.32 -29.40 15.85
CA PHE A 182 -20.08 -28.55 14.98
C PHE A 182 -19.41 -27.19 14.99
N ALA A 183 -18.84 -26.76 13.86
CA ALA A 183 -18.55 -25.38 13.63
C ALA A 183 -19.88 -24.62 13.43
N THR A 184 -20.72 -24.66 14.46
CA THR A 184 -21.87 -23.77 14.51
C THR A 184 -21.34 -22.35 14.62
N SER A 185 -21.85 -21.51 13.78
CA SER A 185 -21.78 -20.07 13.94
C SER A 185 -22.09 -19.70 15.40
N ILE A 186 -21.05 -19.48 16.20
CA ILE A 186 -21.15 -18.94 17.57
C ILE A 186 -21.63 -17.46 17.54
N LEU A 187 -22.17 -17.01 16.42
CA LEU A 187 -22.68 -15.66 16.22
C LEU A 187 -24.18 -15.65 15.91
N LEU A 188 -24.91 -16.45 16.63
CA LEU A 188 -26.36 -16.28 16.79
C LEU A 188 -26.67 -16.22 18.29
N ILE A 189 -26.05 -15.29 18.98
CA ILE A 189 -26.54 -14.71 20.23
C ILE A 189 -26.22 -13.22 20.22
#